data_3e513e7d9ded5f4cd652fb21aeb84c2a
#
_entry.id   3e513e7d9ded5f4cd652fb21aeb84c2a
#
_cell.length_a   1.000
_cell.length_b   1.000
_cell.length_c   1.000
_cell.angle_alpha   90.00
_cell.angle_beta   90.00
_cell.angle_gamma   90.00
#
_symmetry.space_group_name_H-M   'P 1'
#
loop_
_entity.id
_entity.type
_entity.pdbx_description
1 polymer ?
#
loop_
_entity_poly.entity_id
_entity_poly.type
_entity_poly.pdbx_seq_one_letter_code
_entity_poly.pdbx_strand_id
1 'polypeptide(L)'
;LKTSGKVFDRMFIRHWDTWNDGRLNRVFAAKLGGAGMLKSATLLSGDIAGDIPSKPFGDLSDFAWSADGKRVAMSVRQANREEPWSTNFDLWLVNADGSGARNLTAKNPAWDAGPVFSADGKTLYYRAMARPGFEADRFALMAMDLASGQSKEIASKWDASADGITLSADGKWIYTTAGELGRHPLFRVSLANGEVESVVKDGSVSSFDLAGPTL
;
A
#
# COMPACT_ATOMS: atom_id res chain seq x y z
N LEU A 1 21.96 33.62 10.99
CA LEU A 1 22.39 34.01 9.65
C LEU A 1 21.19 34.59 8.90
N LYS A 2 21.29 35.82 8.41
CA LYS A 2 20.28 36.48 7.57
C LYS A 2 20.48 36.04 6.10
N THR A 3 20.36 34.78 5.83
CA THR A 3 20.50 34.21 4.47
C THR A 3 19.32 33.32 4.14
N SER A 4 18.95 33.27 2.87
CA SER A 4 17.94 32.34 2.33
C SER A 4 18.52 30.96 2.01
N GLY A 5 19.82 30.76 2.22
CA GLY A 5 20.46 29.47 1.99
C GLY A 5 19.97 28.41 2.97
N LYS A 6 19.76 27.21 2.47
CA LYS A 6 19.43 26.03 3.26
C LYS A 6 20.61 25.05 3.26
N VAL A 7 20.88 24.43 4.39
CA VAL A 7 21.88 23.39 4.54
C VAL A 7 21.17 22.06 4.66
N PHE A 8 21.56 21.10 3.86
CA PHE A 8 21.06 19.72 3.91
C PHE A 8 22.24 18.81 4.23
N ASP A 9 22.07 17.95 5.20
CA ASP A 9 23.08 16.97 5.66
C ASP A 9 22.81 15.54 5.13
N ARG A 10 21.69 15.38 4.42
CA ARG A 10 21.28 14.12 3.79
C ARG A 10 20.40 14.33 2.57
N MET A 11 20.35 13.34 1.71
CA MET A 11 19.37 13.24 0.62
C MET A 11 18.00 12.73 1.18
N PHE A 12 16.83 13.08 0.62
CA PHE A 12 16.67 13.96 -0.53
C PHE A 12 16.65 15.43 -0.13
N ILE A 13 17.31 16.27 -0.91
CA ILE A 13 17.21 17.73 -0.76
C ILE A 13 15.97 18.27 -1.50
N ARG A 14 15.56 17.61 -2.58
CA ARG A 14 14.34 17.91 -3.33
C ARG A 14 13.91 16.70 -4.13
N HIS A 15 12.66 16.67 -4.53
CA HIS A 15 12.13 15.77 -5.53
C HIS A 15 11.57 16.62 -6.68
N TRP A 16 12.15 16.52 -7.87
CA TRP A 16 11.95 17.46 -8.99
C TRP A 16 12.07 18.92 -8.53
N ASP A 17 10.96 19.69 -8.52
CA ASP A 17 10.88 21.10 -8.14
C ASP A 17 10.42 21.33 -6.70
N THR A 18 10.06 20.27 -5.96
CA THR A 18 9.61 20.35 -4.58
C THR A 18 10.75 20.14 -3.60
N TRP A 19 11.10 21.17 -2.85
CA TRP A 19 12.15 21.12 -1.83
C TRP A 19 11.70 20.35 -0.60
N ASN A 20 12.60 19.50 -0.09
CA ASN A 20 12.40 18.85 1.19
C ASN A 20 12.52 19.89 2.32
N ASP A 21 11.49 20.03 3.10
CA ASP A 21 11.43 20.94 4.25
C ASP A 21 11.64 20.21 5.60
N GLY A 22 11.94 18.90 5.56
CA GLY A 22 12.15 18.06 6.73
C GLY A 22 10.86 17.55 7.38
N ARG A 23 9.68 17.92 6.86
CA ARG A 23 8.40 17.40 7.35
C ARG A 23 8.07 16.07 6.69
N LEU A 24 7.47 15.18 7.48
CA LEU A 24 6.94 13.91 7.01
C LEU A 24 5.40 13.96 6.98
N ASN A 25 4.81 13.34 5.95
CA ASN A 25 3.39 13.05 5.95
C ASN A 25 3.07 12.07 7.08
N ARG A 26 1.93 12.28 7.76
CA ARG A 26 1.52 11.48 8.92
C ARG A 26 0.05 11.08 8.80
N VAL A 27 -0.25 9.87 9.23
CA VAL A 27 -1.63 9.36 9.30
C VAL A 27 -2.20 9.63 10.68
N PHE A 28 -3.39 10.22 10.69
CA PHE A 28 -4.17 10.46 11.90
C PHE A 28 -5.53 9.79 11.76
N ALA A 29 -6.02 9.20 12.86
CA ALA A 29 -7.40 8.76 12.99
C ALA A 29 -8.17 9.75 13.85
N ALA A 30 -9.41 10.04 13.47
CA ALA A 30 -10.29 10.87 14.27
C ALA A 30 -11.69 10.28 14.33
N LYS A 31 -12.34 10.35 15.49
CA LYS A 31 -13.74 9.96 15.62
C LYS A 31 -14.64 11.07 15.05
N LEU A 32 -15.59 10.67 14.22
CA LEU A 32 -16.67 11.58 13.80
C LEU A 32 -17.62 11.80 14.97
N GLY A 33 -17.84 13.07 15.30
CA GLY A 33 -18.86 13.49 16.24
C GLY A 33 -20.20 13.75 15.57
N GLY A 34 -21.23 14.12 16.36
CA GLY A 34 -22.48 14.64 15.80
C GLY A 34 -22.23 15.82 14.87
N ALA A 35 -23.04 15.97 13.82
CA ALA A 35 -22.90 16.96 12.76
C ALA A 35 -21.57 16.89 11.95
N GLY A 36 -20.89 15.73 11.91
CA GLY A 36 -19.67 15.54 11.12
C GLY A 36 -18.43 16.24 11.68
N MET A 37 -18.46 16.79 12.87
CA MET A 37 -17.30 17.44 13.49
C MET A 37 -16.28 16.40 13.96
N LEU A 38 -15.01 16.62 13.60
CA LEU A 38 -13.90 15.85 14.15
C LEU A 38 -13.71 16.24 15.62
N LYS A 39 -13.62 15.24 16.52
CA LYS A 39 -13.35 15.48 17.94
C LYS A 39 -11.84 15.59 18.17
N SER A 40 -11.18 14.50 18.41
CA SER A 40 -9.74 14.45 18.64
C SER A 40 -9.10 13.60 17.56
N ALA A 41 -7.91 13.98 17.10
CA ALA A 41 -7.12 13.18 16.19
C ALA A 41 -6.05 12.43 16.96
N THR A 42 -5.90 11.13 16.67
CA THR A 42 -4.85 10.27 17.19
C THR A 42 -3.80 10.05 16.11
N LEU A 43 -2.54 10.31 16.40
CA LEU A 43 -1.44 10.03 15.48
C LEU A 43 -1.23 8.50 15.40
N LEU A 44 -1.40 7.92 14.22
CA LEU A 44 -1.23 6.49 13.99
C LEU A 44 0.19 6.12 13.58
N SER A 45 0.83 6.97 12.77
CA SER A 45 2.17 6.68 12.25
C SER A 45 3.31 6.97 13.24
N GLY A 46 3.02 7.52 14.43
CA GLY A 46 3.92 7.65 15.57
C GLY A 46 5.39 7.86 15.22
N ASP A 47 6.23 6.95 15.69
CA ASP A 47 7.68 6.96 15.48
C ASP A 47 8.12 6.25 14.18
N ILE A 48 7.16 5.86 13.30
CA ILE A 48 7.50 5.25 12.03
C ILE A 48 8.26 6.28 11.17
N ALA A 49 9.50 5.95 10.82
CA ALA A 49 10.35 6.83 10.02
C ALA A 49 10.02 6.70 8.53
N GLY A 50 9.15 7.58 8.02
CA GLY A 50 8.75 7.61 6.61
C GLY A 50 7.54 8.52 6.37
N ASP A 51 7.29 8.86 5.13
CA ASP A 51 6.10 9.58 4.69
C ASP A 51 4.94 8.60 4.46
N ILE A 52 3.76 8.90 4.99
CA ILE A 52 2.53 8.13 4.80
C ILE A 52 1.35 9.08 4.59
N PRO A 53 0.79 9.18 3.38
CA PRO A 53 1.23 8.57 2.12
C PRO A 53 2.66 8.96 1.75
N SER A 54 3.34 8.09 0.97
CA SER A 54 4.73 8.32 0.57
C SER A 54 4.87 9.53 -0.35
N LYS A 55 5.99 10.22 -0.31
CA LYS A 55 6.30 11.30 -1.27
C LYS A 55 7.14 10.77 -2.43
N PRO A 56 6.88 11.25 -3.66
CA PRO A 56 5.90 12.25 -4.09
C PRO A 56 4.56 11.65 -4.55
N PHE A 57 4.45 10.33 -4.75
CA PHE A 57 3.34 9.70 -5.47
C PHE A 57 2.38 8.90 -4.59
N GLY A 58 2.58 8.92 -3.27
CA GLY A 58 1.70 8.20 -2.36
C GLY A 58 0.27 8.78 -2.34
N ASP A 59 -0.70 7.90 -2.19
CA ASP A 59 -2.11 8.21 -2.15
C ASP A 59 -2.87 7.40 -1.08
N LEU A 60 -4.18 7.34 -1.21
CA LEU A 60 -5.02 6.61 -0.26
C LEU A 60 -4.80 5.09 -0.29
N SER A 61 -4.18 4.53 -1.33
CA SER A 61 -3.84 3.12 -1.40
C SER A 61 -2.66 2.73 -0.49
N ASP A 62 -1.92 3.71 0.03
CA ASP A 62 -0.82 3.47 0.97
C ASP A 62 -1.29 3.02 2.36
N PHE A 63 -2.58 3.08 2.67
CA PHE A 63 -3.12 2.61 3.95
C PHE A 63 -4.54 2.06 3.86
N ALA A 64 -4.85 1.12 4.73
CA ALA A 64 -6.16 0.49 4.82
C ALA A 64 -6.59 0.26 6.27
N TRP A 65 -7.88 0.40 6.54
CA TRP A 65 -8.51 0.02 7.79
C TRP A 65 -8.93 -1.45 7.78
N SER A 66 -8.75 -2.13 8.93
CA SER A 66 -9.45 -3.39 9.15
C SER A 66 -10.96 -3.16 9.26
N ALA A 67 -11.77 -4.14 8.83
CA ALA A 67 -13.23 -4.00 8.80
C ALA A 67 -13.86 -3.71 10.19
N ASP A 68 -13.22 -4.14 11.26
CA ASP A 68 -13.64 -3.86 12.64
C ASP A 68 -13.22 -2.47 13.17
N GLY A 69 -12.50 -1.69 12.35
CA GLY A 69 -12.01 -0.36 12.69
C GLY A 69 -10.95 -0.32 13.79
N LYS A 70 -10.30 -1.45 14.11
CA LYS A 70 -9.35 -1.53 15.22
C LYS A 70 -7.89 -1.42 14.79
N ARG A 71 -7.58 -1.64 13.52
CA ARG A 71 -6.22 -1.66 13.00
C ARG A 71 -6.12 -0.92 11.67
N VAL A 72 -4.94 -0.36 11.42
CA VAL A 72 -4.57 0.24 10.13
C VAL A 72 -3.29 -0.42 9.64
N ALA A 73 -3.29 -0.85 8.38
CA ALA A 73 -2.08 -1.24 7.67
C ALA A 73 -1.60 -0.08 6.80
N MET A 74 -0.30 0.14 6.73
CA MET A 74 0.31 1.26 6.01
C MET A 74 1.52 0.78 5.24
N SER A 75 1.67 1.22 3.97
CA SER A 75 2.88 1.05 3.17
C SER A 75 3.78 2.26 3.38
N VAL A 76 5.01 2.04 3.82
CA VAL A 76 5.90 3.10 4.27
C VAL A 76 7.25 2.98 3.61
N ARG A 77 7.65 3.98 2.83
CA ARG A 77 9.02 4.10 2.35
C ARG A 77 9.94 4.41 3.53
N GLN A 78 10.99 3.62 3.68
CA GLN A 78 11.95 3.79 4.76
C GLN A 78 12.76 5.09 4.59
N ALA A 79 12.52 6.09 5.45
CA ALA A 79 13.21 7.37 5.43
C ALA A 79 14.57 7.31 6.15
N ASN A 80 15.42 6.39 5.73
CA ASN A 80 16.78 6.24 6.24
C ASN A 80 17.80 6.85 5.27
N ARG A 81 19.09 6.67 5.55
CA ARG A 81 20.17 7.19 4.71
C ARG A 81 20.16 6.60 3.29
N GLU A 82 19.58 5.42 3.10
CA GLU A 82 19.54 4.69 1.83
C GLU A 82 18.32 5.07 0.97
N GLU A 83 17.39 5.84 1.50
CA GLU A 83 16.16 6.24 0.82
C GLU A 83 16.36 6.70 -0.63
N PRO A 84 17.41 7.49 -0.99
CA PRO A 84 17.59 7.99 -2.35
C PRO A 84 17.85 6.94 -3.43
N TRP A 85 18.28 5.74 -3.04
CA TRP A 85 18.59 4.63 -3.95
C TRP A 85 17.94 3.31 -3.55
N SER A 86 17.04 3.36 -2.57
CA SER A 86 16.28 2.20 -2.11
C SER A 86 14.87 2.24 -2.67
N THR A 87 14.36 1.08 -3.09
CA THR A 87 12.95 0.86 -3.41
C THR A 87 12.19 0.24 -2.25
N ASN A 88 12.76 0.21 -1.05
CA ASN A 88 12.17 -0.46 0.10
C ASN A 88 10.98 0.31 0.67
N PHE A 89 9.80 -0.29 0.53
CA PHE A 89 8.59 0.09 1.25
C PHE A 89 8.13 -1.12 2.05
N ASP A 90 7.96 -0.93 3.34
CA ASP A 90 7.45 -1.98 4.23
C ASP A 90 5.99 -1.75 4.61
N LEU A 91 5.27 -2.84 4.82
CA LEU A 91 3.95 -2.80 5.43
C LEU A 91 4.07 -2.74 6.95
N TRP A 92 3.46 -1.73 7.53
CA TRP A 92 3.31 -1.56 8.96
C TRP A 92 1.87 -1.77 9.39
N LEU A 93 1.68 -2.39 10.54
CA LEU A 93 0.39 -2.55 11.19
C LEU A 93 0.38 -1.79 12.49
N VAL A 94 -0.69 -1.04 12.76
CA VAL A 94 -0.87 -0.25 13.97
C VAL A 94 -2.30 -0.36 14.48
N ASN A 95 -2.50 -0.27 15.78
CA ASN A 95 -3.84 -0.18 16.36
C ASN A 95 -4.46 1.20 16.12
N ALA A 96 -5.79 1.30 16.13
CA ALA A 96 -6.53 2.54 15.90
C ALA A 96 -6.28 3.63 16.95
N ASP A 97 -5.68 3.27 18.08
CA ASP A 97 -5.24 4.19 19.14
C ASP A 97 -3.78 4.64 18.98
N GLY A 98 -3.10 4.21 17.90
CA GLY A 98 -1.69 4.53 17.61
C GLY A 98 -0.69 3.60 18.29
N SER A 99 -1.15 2.65 19.10
CA SER A 99 -0.27 1.68 19.78
C SER A 99 0.08 0.48 18.91
N GLY A 100 1.04 -0.32 19.33
CA GLY A 100 1.34 -1.64 18.77
C GLY A 100 1.89 -1.61 17.34
N ALA A 101 2.54 -0.54 16.92
CA ALA A 101 3.16 -0.43 15.60
C ALA A 101 4.19 -1.56 15.39
N ARG A 102 4.03 -2.31 14.31
CA ARG A 102 4.98 -3.38 13.93
C ARG A 102 5.15 -3.45 12.42
N ASN A 103 6.38 -3.67 12.00
CA ASN A 103 6.74 -3.92 10.61
C ASN A 103 6.41 -5.37 10.26
N LEU A 104 5.58 -5.57 9.23
CA LEU A 104 5.11 -6.89 8.79
C LEU A 104 6.04 -7.52 7.74
N THR A 105 6.71 -6.70 6.94
CA THR A 105 7.43 -7.15 5.75
C THR A 105 8.92 -6.79 5.76
N ALA A 106 9.50 -6.52 6.93
CA ALA A 106 10.91 -6.14 7.11
C ALA A 106 11.94 -7.09 6.46
N LYS A 107 11.53 -8.30 6.07
CA LYS A 107 12.39 -9.27 5.38
C LYS A 107 12.47 -9.08 3.88
N ASN A 108 11.53 -8.32 3.29
CA ASN A 108 11.55 -8.00 1.87
C ASN A 108 12.22 -6.62 1.69
N PRO A 109 13.43 -6.55 1.12
CA PRO A 109 14.10 -5.27 0.89
C PRO A 109 13.63 -4.54 -0.38
N ALA A 110 12.53 -5.00 -1.00
CA ALA A 110 11.89 -4.41 -2.16
C ALA A 110 10.57 -3.73 -1.76
N TRP A 111 9.72 -3.42 -2.71
CA TRP A 111 8.52 -2.62 -2.49
C TRP A 111 7.31 -3.49 -2.14
N ASP A 112 6.74 -3.29 -0.96
CA ASP A 112 5.45 -3.82 -0.52
C ASP A 112 4.41 -2.70 -0.47
N ALA A 113 3.27 -2.85 -1.19
CA ALA A 113 2.31 -1.77 -1.42
C ALA A 113 0.85 -2.23 -1.40
N GLY A 114 -0.04 -1.26 -1.27
CA GLY A 114 -1.48 -1.42 -1.46
C GLY A 114 -2.11 -2.45 -0.51
N PRO A 115 -1.99 -2.29 0.83
CA PRO A 115 -2.55 -3.25 1.77
C PRO A 115 -4.08 -3.23 1.75
N VAL A 116 -4.71 -4.41 1.78
CA VAL A 116 -6.15 -4.58 1.88
C VAL A 116 -6.47 -5.73 2.84
N PHE A 117 -7.28 -5.49 3.86
CA PHE A 117 -7.69 -6.53 4.79
C PHE A 117 -8.78 -7.43 4.20
N SER A 118 -8.75 -8.73 4.52
CA SER A 118 -9.92 -9.58 4.41
C SER A 118 -11.06 -9.09 5.30
N ALA A 119 -12.30 -9.42 4.97
CA ALA A 119 -13.48 -9.00 5.74
C ALA A 119 -13.44 -9.44 7.21
N ASP A 120 -12.85 -10.60 7.49
CA ASP A 120 -12.65 -11.12 8.85
C ASP A 120 -11.41 -10.56 9.57
N GLY A 121 -10.62 -9.73 8.86
CA GLY A 121 -9.42 -9.08 9.38
C GLY A 121 -8.27 -10.03 9.71
N LYS A 122 -8.28 -11.28 9.25
CA LYS A 122 -7.22 -12.26 9.53
C LYS A 122 -6.13 -12.28 8.49
N THR A 123 -6.47 -11.95 7.23
CA THR A 123 -5.54 -11.91 6.11
C THR A 123 -5.31 -10.47 5.67
N LEU A 124 -4.07 -10.14 5.36
CA LEU A 124 -3.70 -8.91 4.67
C LEU A 124 -3.26 -9.28 3.25
N TYR A 125 -3.99 -8.77 2.27
CA TYR A 125 -3.59 -8.83 0.87
C TYR A 125 -2.76 -7.60 0.53
N TYR A 126 -1.76 -7.76 -0.33
CA TYR A 126 -0.89 -6.68 -0.74
C TYR A 126 -0.16 -7.03 -2.03
N ARG A 127 0.53 -6.07 -2.58
CA ARG A 127 1.39 -6.26 -3.75
C ARG A 127 2.85 -6.18 -3.32
N ALA A 128 3.70 -7.03 -3.88
CA ALA A 128 5.12 -7.06 -3.54
C ALA A 128 6.00 -7.20 -4.77
N MET A 129 7.05 -6.41 -4.81
CA MET A 129 8.22 -6.65 -5.67
C MET A 129 9.20 -7.59 -4.99
N ALA A 130 10.06 -8.25 -5.77
CA ALA A 130 11.05 -9.18 -5.25
C ALA A 130 12.50 -8.67 -5.38
N ARG A 131 12.77 -7.73 -6.31
CA ARG A 131 14.12 -7.23 -6.62
C ARG A 131 14.35 -5.85 -6.03
N PRO A 132 15.16 -5.71 -4.96
CA PRO A 132 15.47 -4.42 -4.37
C PRO A 132 16.25 -3.53 -5.37
N GLY A 133 15.93 -2.23 -5.35
CA GLY A 133 16.56 -1.24 -6.24
C GLY A 133 16.13 -1.31 -7.71
N PHE A 134 15.10 -2.09 -8.04
CA PHE A 134 14.61 -2.25 -9.41
C PHE A 134 13.14 -1.86 -9.52
N GLU A 135 12.86 -0.59 -9.83
CA GLU A 135 11.49 -0.03 -9.86
C GLU A 135 10.57 -0.61 -10.95
N ALA A 136 11.14 -1.26 -11.97
CA ALA A 136 10.38 -1.93 -13.02
C ALA A 136 10.11 -3.42 -12.72
N ASP A 137 10.28 -3.85 -11.47
CA ASP A 137 9.96 -5.22 -11.08
C ASP A 137 8.45 -5.46 -11.06
N ARG A 138 8.06 -6.72 -11.15
CA ARG A 138 6.66 -7.14 -11.12
C ARG A 138 6.08 -7.01 -9.72
N PHE A 139 4.91 -6.41 -9.60
CA PHE A 139 4.09 -6.50 -8.41
C PHE A 139 3.29 -7.80 -8.37
N ALA A 140 3.75 -8.76 -7.58
CA ALA A 140 3.03 -9.98 -7.28
C ALA A 140 1.88 -9.72 -6.29
N LEU A 141 0.78 -10.46 -6.41
CA LEU A 141 -0.29 -10.46 -5.41
C LEU A 141 0.06 -11.40 -4.25
N MET A 142 0.05 -10.88 -3.05
CA MET A 142 0.44 -11.58 -1.84
C MET A 142 -0.72 -11.70 -0.84
N ALA A 143 -0.72 -12.77 -0.06
CA ALA A 143 -1.59 -12.94 1.10
C ALA A 143 -0.76 -13.27 2.33
N MET A 144 -0.91 -12.47 3.39
CA MET A 144 -0.28 -12.67 4.69
C MET A 144 -1.31 -13.08 5.73
N ASP A 145 -1.09 -14.19 6.41
CA ASP A 145 -1.80 -14.53 7.63
C ASP A 145 -1.28 -13.65 8.78
N LEU A 146 -2.13 -12.81 9.34
CA LEU A 146 -1.71 -11.81 10.34
C LEU A 146 -1.40 -12.42 11.72
N ALA A 147 -1.84 -13.65 11.99
CA ALA A 147 -1.54 -14.33 13.24
C ALA A 147 -0.14 -14.96 13.21
N SER A 148 0.21 -15.62 12.12
CA SER A 148 1.53 -16.25 11.95
C SER A 148 2.59 -15.35 11.33
N GLY A 149 2.17 -14.30 10.59
CA GLY A 149 3.05 -13.46 9.78
C GLY A 149 3.57 -14.13 8.51
N GLN A 150 3.03 -15.32 8.15
CA GLN A 150 3.44 -16.02 6.95
C GLN A 150 2.76 -15.43 5.72
N SER A 151 3.54 -15.18 4.66
CA SER A 151 3.06 -14.69 3.37
C SER A 151 3.21 -15.74 2.29
N LYS A 152 2.27 -15.74 1.34
CA LYS A 152 2.34 -16.53 0.11
C LYS A 152 1.92 -15.70 -1.09
N GLU A 153 2.51 -15.97 -2.24
CA GLU A 153 2.04 -15.45 -3.53
C GLU A 153 0.76 -16.17 -3.96
N ILE A 154 -0.25 -15.42 -4.41
CA ILE A 154 -1.57 -15.95 -4.75
C ILE A 154 -1.56 -16.55 -6.16
N ALA A 155 -1.03 -15.82 -7.15
CA ALA A 155 -1.05 -16.16 -8.57
C ALA A 155 0.37 -16.31 -9.12
N SER A 156 1.18 -17.21 -8.57
CA SER A 156 2.61 -17.32 -8.85
C SER A 156 2.96 -17.68 -10.31
N LYS A 157 1.98 -18.13 -11.09
CA LYS A 157 2.15 -18.44 -12.53
C LYS A 157 1.79 -17.25 -13.42
N TRP A 158 1.24 -16.18 -12.85
CA TRP A 158 0.86 -14.97 -13.58
C TRP A 158 2.03 -13.99 -13.58
N ASP A 159 2.55 -13.68 -14.76
CA ASP A 159 3.75 -12.85 -14.92
C ASP A 159 3.45 -11.34 -15.07
N ALA A 160 2.17 -10.94 -15.10
CA ALA A 160 1.81 -9.54 -15.16
C ALA A 160 1.92 -8.86 -13.77
N SER A 161 2.14 -7.55 -13.79
CA SER A 161 2.20 -6.69 -12.61
C SER A 161 0.80 -6.22 -12.23
N ALA A 162 0.34 -6.54 -11.02
CA ALA A 162 -0.95 -6.06 -10.53
C ALA A 162 -0.89 -4.57 -10.14
N ASP A 163 -1.84 -3.74 -10.62
CA ASP A 163 -1.87 -2.30 -10.32
C ASP A 163 -2.53 -1.97 -8.99
N GLY A 164 -3.48 -2.79 -8.55
CA GLY A 164 -4.21 -2.58 -7.30
C GLY A 164 -4.89 -3.85 -6.80
N ILE A 165 -5.58 -3.74 -5.69
CA ILE A 165 -6.36 -4.84 -5.10
C ILE A 165 -7.75 -4.35 -4.75
N THR A 166 -8.77 -4.93 -5.37
CA THR A 166 -10.18 -4.76 -4.99
C THR A 166 -10.78 -6.12 -4.70
N LEU A 167 -11.20 -6.36 -3.46
CA LEU A 167 -11.81 -7.63 -3.07
C LEU A 167 -13.28 -7.69 -3.49
N SER A 168 -13.71 -8.85 -3.99
CA SER A 168 -15.13 -9.13 -4.14
C SER A 168 -15.85 -9.15 -2.78
N ALA A 169 -17.13 -8.81 -2.77
CA ALA A 169 -17.94 -8.78 -1.55
C ALA A 169 -18.02 -10.14 -0.83
N ASP A 170 -17.95 -11.24 -1.58
CA ASP A 170 -17.94 -12.61 -1.03
C ASP A 170 -16.55 -13.08 -0.58
N GLY A 171 -15.51 -12.23 -0.78
CA GLY A 171 -14.14 -12.52 -0.36
C GLY A 171 -13.46 -13.65 -1.14
N LYS A 172 -13.95 -14.00 -2.34
CA LYS A 172 -13.38 -15.10 -3.13
C LYS A 172 -12.43 -14.66 -4.23
N TRP A 173 -12.49 -13.39 -4.62
CA TRP A 173 -11.77 -12.85 -5.75
C TRP A 173 -11.04 -11.57 -5.41
N ILE A 174 -9.89 -11.38 -6.02
CA ILE A 174 -9.25 -10.07 -6.20
C ILE A 174 -9.54 -9.62 -7.62
N TYR A 175 -9.98 -8.37 -7.80
CA TYR A 175 -10.01 -7.68 -9.08
C TYR A 175 -8.83 -6.71 -9.16
N THR A 176 -8.18 -6.69 -10.32
CA THR A 176 -7.02 -5.83 -10.58
C THR A 176 -6.89 -5.56 -12.06
N THR A 177 -6.38 -4.40 -12.43
CA THR A 177 -5.88 -4.16 -13.78
C THR A 177 -4.40 -4.56 -13.88
N ALA A 178 -3.94 -4.81 -15.08
CA ALA A 178 -2.53 -5.04 -15.37
C ALA A 178 -2.23 -4.74 -16.84
N GLY A 179 -1.02 -4.26 -17.12
CA GLY A 179 -0.54 -4.09 -18.49
C GLY A 179 -0.30 -5.44 -19.17
N GLU A 180 -0.87 -5.65 -20.37
CA GLU A 180 -0.70 -6.84 -21.18
C GLU A 180 -0.66 -6.49 -22.67
N LEU A 181 0.47 -6.74 -23.35
CA LEU A 181 0.64 -6.57 -24.79
C LEU A 181 0.11 -5.22 -25.35
N GLY A 182 0.42 -4.11 -24.66
CA GLY A 182 -0.01 -2.77 -25.06
C GLY A 182 -1.47 -2.44 -24.74
N ARG A 183 -2.18 -3.32 -24.03
CA ARG A 183 -3.52 -3.13 -23.47
C ARG A 183 -3.44 -3.00 -21.96
N HIS A 184 -4.56 -2.69 -21.34
CA HIS A 184 -4.69 -2.62 -19.88
C HIS A 184 -6.00 -3.27 -19.43
N PRO A 185 -6.09 -4.61 -19.53
CA PRO A 185 -7.28 -5.37 -19.19
C PRO A 185 -7.62 -5.34 -17.70
N LEU A 186 -8.88 -5.69 -17.39
CA LEU A 186 -9.30 -6.02 -16.04
C LEU A 186 -9.29 -7.54 -15.86
N PHE A 187 -8.64 -7.97 -14.77
CA PHE A 187 -8.55 -9.37 -14.37
C PHE A 187 -9.27 -9.61 -13.04
N ARG A 188 -9.71 -10.86 -12.83
CA ARG A 188 -10.02 -11.38 -11.51
C ARG A 188 -9.12 -12.56 -11.18
N VAL A 189 -8.73 -12.64 -9.92
CA VAL A 189 -7.82 -13.68 -9.41
C VAL A 189 -8.51 -14.43 -8.30
N SER A 190 -8.61 -15.75 -8.44
CA SER A 190 -9.21 -16.64 -7.45
C SER A 190 -8.35 -16.73 -6.20
N LEU A 191 -8.91 -16.43 -5.03
CA LEU A 191 -8.24 -16.59 -3.75
C LEU A 191 -8.12 -18.05 -3.30
N ALA A 192 -8.89 -18.96 -3.91
CA ALA A 192 -8.85 -20.37 -3.58
C ALA A 192 -7.67 -21.11 -4.23
N ASN A 193 -7.37 -20.80 -5.51
CA ASN A 193 -6.38 -21.55 -6.29
C ASN A 193 -5.41 -20.68 -7.09
N GLY A 194 -5.56 -19.34 -7.07
CA GLY A 194 -4.69 -18.41 -7.80
C GLY A 194 -4.93 -18.35 -9.31
N GLU A 195 -6.02 -18.95 -9.82
CA GLU A 195 -6.39 -18.82 -11.22
C GLU A 195 -6.71 -17.40 -11.59
N VAL A 196 -6.23 -16.96 -12.76
CA VAL A 196 -6.41 -15.60 -13.30
C VAL A 196 -7.31 -15.65 -14.52
N GLU A 197 -8.35 -14.84 -14.50
CA GLU A 197 -9.29 -14.71 -15.61
C GLU A 197 -9.37 -13.25 -16.06
N SER A 198 -9.29 -13.00 -17.36
CA SER A 198 -9.56 -11.68 -17.92
C SER A 198 -11.07 -11.43 -17.97
N VAL A 199 -11.53 -10.42 -17.26
CA VAL A 199 -12.95 -9.99 -17.18
C VAL A 199 -13.27 -9.04 -18.34
N VAL A 200 -12.38 -8.10 -18.61
CA VAL A 200 -12.45 -7.19 -19.78
C VAL A 200 -11.18 -7.40 -20.57
N LYS A 201 -11.33 -8.00 -21.77
CA LYS A 201 -10.19 -8.45 -22.60
C LYS A 201 -9.66 -7.39 -23.54
N ASP A 202 -10.54 -6.54 -24.04
CA ASP A 202 -10.20 -5.57 -25.08
C ASP A 202 -10.16 -4.16 -24.54
N GLY A 203 -9.20 -3.38 -25.05
CA GLY A 203 -9.02 -1.97 -24.68
C GLY A 203 -8.20 -1.77 -23.42
N SER A 204 -8.44 -0.63 -22.76
CA SER A 204 -7.75 -0.22 -21.53
C SER A 204 -8.77 0.22 -20.50
N VAL A 205 -8.74 -0.41 -19.33
CA VAL A 205 -9.55 -0.05 -18.16
C VAL A 205 -8.74 0.91 -17.29
N SER A 206 -9.20 2.15 -17.17
CA SER A 206 -8.55 3.18 -16.34
C SER A 206 -9.02 3.14 -14.88
N SER A 207 -10.27 2.71 -14.67
CA SER A 207 -10.85 2.55 -13.33
C SER A 207 -12.06 1.62 -13.40
N PHE A 208 -12.39 1.00 -12.29
CA PHE A 208 -13.59 0.17 -12.12
C PHE A 208 -14.05 0.26 -10.67
N ASP A 209 -15.28 -0.14 -10.42
CA ASP A 209 -15.84 -0.28 -9.08
C ASP A 209 -16.68 -1.55 -9.00
N LEU A 210 -16.89 -2.05 -7.77
CA LEU A 210 -17.68 -3.25 -7.50
C LEU A 210 -18.86 -2.91 -6.59
N ALA A 211 -20.07 -3.14 -7.08
CA ALA A 211 -21.30 -3.00 -6.30
C ALA A 211 -22.00 -4.36 -6.14
N GLY A 212 -21.63 -5.10 -5.10
CA GLY A 212 -22.08 -6.48 -4.91
C GLY A 212 -21.59 -7.38 -6.05
N PRO A 213 -22.48 -8.02 -6.83
CA PRO A 213 -22.10 -8.86 -7.97
C PRO A 213 -21.89 -8.06 -9.28
N THR A 214 -22.08 -6.76 -9.24
CA THR A 214 -22.00 -5.87 -10.42
C THR A 214 -20.63 -5.22 -10.49
N LEU A 215 -20.10 -5.17 -11.71
CA LEU A 215 -18.84 -4.51 -12.08
C LEU A 215 -19.15 -3.24 -12.89
#